data_fcef88b17d986ac8c41d2682e67709f2
#
_entry.id   fcef88b17d986ac8c41d2682e67709f2
#
_cell.length_a   1.000
_cell.length_b   1.000
_cell.length_c   1.000
_cell.angle_alpha   90.00
_cell.angle_beta   90.00
_cell.angle_gamma   90.00
#
_symmetry.space_group_name_H-M   'P 1'
#
loop_
_entity.id
_entity.type
_entity.pdbx_description
1 polymer ?
#
loop_
_entity_poly.entity_id
_entity_poly.type
_entity_poly.pdbx_seq_one_letter_code
_entity_poly.pdbx_strand_id
1 'polypeptide(L)'
;MKLAVLGVCVSLWACAAAAGPGDALDEVMHSLAQRRHGEVSFVEQQFLSLLKRPVESYGELIYDAPNRLEKRTIEPRAETLVVDGETVTVQRGRRSHTLDLKAYPQLLPFVESIRATLAGDRAALERLFRLEFTGSEVRWTLDLRPLDAELAKTVADIRIEGSRDELSRVEIRQPDGDRSLMTLRAHSGR
;
A
#
# COMPACT_ATOMS: atom_id res chain seq x y z
N MET A 1 -55.22 -49.31 -19.46
CA MET A 1 -54.50 -48.23 -20.12
C MET A 1 -54.00 -47.27 -19.02
N LYS A 2 -52.72 -47.42 -18.60
CA LYS A 2 -52.14 -46.61 -17.53
C LYS A 2 -51.04 -45.72 -18.16
N LEU A 3 -51.28 -44.40 -18.20
CA LEU A 3 -50.26 -43.41 -18.62
C LEU A 3 -49.33 -43.17 -17.45
N ALA A 4 -48.04 -43.43 -17.65
CA ALA A 4 -46.96 -43.01 -16.76
C ALA A 4 -46.49 -41.62 -17.14
N VAL A 5 -46.62 -40.66 -16.22
CA VAL A 5 -46.04 -39.31 -16.37
C VAL A 5 -44.59 -39.33 -15.85
N LEU A 6 -43.66 -39.15 -16.76
CA LEU A 6 -42.22 -39.04 -16.47
C LEU A 6 -41.90 -37.59 -16.06
N GLY A 7 -41.68 -37.33 -14.76
CA GLY A 7 -41.22 -36.03 -14.25
C GLY A 7 -39.73 -35.87 -14.49
N VAL A 8 -39.36 -34.89 -15.34
CA VAL A 8 -37.95 -34.48 -15.54
C VAL A 8 -37.60 -33.43 -14.48
N CYS A 9 -36.87 -33.83 -13.49
CA CYS A 9 -36.22 -32.90 -12.55
C CYS A 9 -34.98 -32.26 -13.23
N VAL A 10 -35.13 -31.01 -13.67
CA VAL A 10 -33.97 -30.20 -14.11
C VAL A 10 -33.32 -29.60 -12.85
N SER A 11 -32.24 -30.17 -12.39
CA SER A 11 -31.40 -29.62 -11.34
C SER A 11 -30.57 -28.46 -11.91
N LEU A 12 -30.97 -27.21 -11.62
CA LEU A 12 -30.18 -26.01 -11.84
C LEU A 12 -28.98 -26.03 -10.87
N TRP A 13 -27.83 -26.45 -11.34
CA TRP A 13 -26.57 -26.18 -10.67
C TRP A 13 -26.25 -24.71 -10.87
N ALA A 14 -26.44 -23.90 -9.83
CA ALA A 14 -25.91 -22.56 -9.76
C ALA A 14 -24.37 -22.68 -9.64
N CYS A 15 -23.65 -22.46 -10.74
CA CYS A 15 -22.22 -22.23 -10.72
C CYS A 15 -21.98 -20.90 -10.00
N ALA A 16 -21.58 -20.96 -8.73
CA ALA A 16 -20.98 -19.80 -8.08
C ALA A 16 -19.63 -19.54 -8.79
N ALA A 17 -19.57 -18.53 -9.65
CA ALA A 17 -18.32 -18.06 -10.21
C ALA A 17 -17.48 -17.51 -9.07
N ALA A 18 -16.41 -18.21 -8.70
CA ALA A 18 -15.39 -17.67 -7.82
C ALA A 18 -14.70 -16.52 -8.56
N ALA A 19 -14.76 -15.31 -8.01
CA ALA A 19 -14.01 -14.17 -8.53
C ALA A 19 -12.53 -14.53 -8.66
N GLY A 20 -11.92 -14.23 -9.80
CA GLY A 20 -10.49 -14.47 -10.02
C GLY A 20 -9.65 -13.50 -9.18
N PRO A 21 -8.35 -13.80 -8.96
CA PRO A 21 -7.45 -12.90 -8.23
C PRO A 21 -7.39 -11.48 -8.81
N GLY A 22 -7.61 -11.32 -10.11
CA GLY A 22 -7.67 -10.02 -10.77
C GLY A 22 -8.90 -9.21 -10.37
N ASP A 23 -10.05 -9.85 -10.27
CA ASP A 23 -11.33 -9.22 -9.88
C ASP A 23 -11.25 -8.72 -8.43
N ALA A 24 -10.66 -9.54 -7.52
CA ALA A 24 -10.51 -9.17 -6.12
C ALA A 24 -9.53 -8.00 -5.92
N LEU A 25 -8.45 -7.91 -6.71
CA LEU A 25 -7.57 -6.74 -6.71
C LEU A 25 -8.32 -5.49 -7.16
N ASP A 26 -9.11 -5.58 -8.23
CA ASP A 26 -9.87 -4.43 -8.75
C ASP A 26 -10.92 -3.94 -7.74
N GLU A 27 -11.57 -4.85 -7.02
CA GLU A 27 -12.49 -4.50 -5.92
C GLU A 27 -11.78 -3.74 -4.80
N VAL A 28 -10.60 -4.20 -4.36
CA VAL A 28 -9.79 -3.51 -3.35
C VAL A 28 -9.34 -2.14 -3.84
N MET A 29 -8.82 -2.04 -5.06
CA MET A 29 -8.40 -0.75 -5.64
C MET A 29 -9.58 0.22 -5.77
N HIS A 30 -10.74 -0.26 -6.19
CA HIS A 30 -11.95 0.55 -6.24
C HIS A 30 -12.36 1.05 -4.84
N SER A 31 -12.32 0.20 -3.84
CA SER A 31 -12.62 0.57 -2.43
C SER A 31 -11.66 1.63 -1.90
N LEU A 32 -10.34 1.46 -2.11
CA LEU A 32 -9.31 2.42 -1.74
C LEU A 32 -9.53 3.78 -2.43
N ALA A 33 -9.88 3.79 -3.72
CA ALA A 33 -10.13 5.01 -4.51
C ALA A 33 -11.29 5.87 -3.97
N GLN A 34 -12.23 5.29 -3.22
CA GLN A 34 -13.33 6.02 -2.58
C GLN A 34 -12.88 6.84 -1.38
N ARG A 35 -11.74 6.49 -0.77
CA ARG A 35 -11.23 7.19 0.41
C ARG A 35 -10.55 8.50 0.00
N ARG A 36 -11.16 9.61 0.37
CA ARG A 36 -10.65 10.96 0.03
C ARG A 36 -9.70 11.52 1.08
N HIS A 37 -9.82 11.04 2.31
CA HIS A 37 -9.01 11.44 3.44
C HIS A 37 -8.79 10.27 4.38
N GLY A 38 -7.61 10.18 4.98
CA GLY A 38 -7.29 9.19 6.00
C GLY A 38 -6.21 9.69 6.94
N GLU A 39 -6.37 9.41 8.22
CA GLU A 39 -5.37 9.68 9.25
C GLU A 39 -5.21 8.44 10.12
N VAL A 40 -3.98 7.96 10.25
CA VAL A 40 -3.64 6.76 11.01
C VAL A 40 -2.36 6.98 11.80
N SER A 41 -2.25 6.35 12.97
CA SER A 41 -0.98 6.27 13.69
C SER A 41 -0.10 5.17 13.08
N PHE A 42 1.22 5.36 13.13
CA PHE A 42 2.18 4.36 12.72
C PHE A 42 3.21 4.04 13.80
N VAL A 43 3.69 2.81 13.76
CA VAL A 43 4.95 2.36 14.36
C VAL A 43 5.81 1.82 13.23
N GLU A 44 7.00 2.39 13.06
CA GLU A 44 7.95 1.95 12.04
C GLU A 44 9.20 1.38 12.70
N GLN A 45 9.65 0.22 12.24
CA GLN A 45 10.90 -0.42 12.61
C GLN A 45 11.81 -0.49 11.39
N GLN A 46 12.95 0.20 11.44
CA GLN A 46 13.95 0.16 10.40
C GLN A 46 15.09 -0.77 10.82
N PHE A 47 15.22 -1.87 10.11
CA PHE A 47 16.29 -2.85 10.25
C PHE A 47 17.40 -2.48 9.28
N LEU A 48 18.46 -1.88 9.80
CA LEU A 48 19.63 -1.50 9.02
C LEU A 48 20.72 -2.54 9.19
N SER A 49 21.28 -3.03 8.10
CA SER A 49 22.31 -4.09 8.07
C SER A 49 23.53 -3.76 8.94
N LEU A 50 23.81 -2.47 9.12
CA LEU A 50 24.92 -1.98 9.96
C LEU A 50 24.58 -1.92 11.46
N LEU A 51 23.32 -2.08 11.85
CA LEU A 51 22.88 -1.94 13.23
C LEU A 51 22.43 -3.29 13.81
N LYS A 52 22.76 -3.50 15.11
CA LYS A 52 22.35 -4.73 15.83
C LYS A 52 20.89 -4.73 16.26
N ARG A 53 20.24 -3.57 16.29
CA ARG A 53 18.85 -3.40 16.72
C ARG A 53 18.14 -2.48 15.73
N PRO A 54 16.83 -2.68 15.50
CA PRO A 54 16.07 -1.78 14.66
C PRO A 54 16.00 -0.38 15.29
N VAL A 55 15.90 0.62 14.44
CA VAL A 55 15.52 1.98 14.83
C VAL A 55 14.01 2.05 14.79
N GLU A 56 13.40 2.44 15.92
CA GLU A 56 11.94 2.60 15.99
C GLU A 56 11.55 4.07 15.90
N SER A 57 10.46 4.32 15.23
CA SER A 57 9.82 5.63 15.14
C SER A 57 8.31 5.51 15.22
N TYR A 58 7.68 6.57 15.76
CA TYR A 58 6.24 6.67 15.98
C TYR A 58 5.73 7.97 15.41
N GLY A 59 4.49 7.96 14.93
CA GLY A 59 3.87 9.17 14.43
C GLY A 59 2.54 8.93 13.75
N GLU A 60 2.22 9.82 12.83
CA GLU A 60 0.97 9.85 12.09
C GLU A 60 1.22 9.87 10.60
N LEU A 61 0.37 9.18 9.85
CA LEU A 61 0.27 9.29 8.40
C LEU A 61 -1.07 9.90 8.06
N ILE A 62 -1.04 10.91 7.19
CA ILE A 62 -2.22 11.60 6.71
C ILE A 62 -2.21 11.51 5.19
N TYR A 63 -3.34 11.10 4.63
CA TYR A 63 -3.56 11.03 3.19
C TYR A 63 -4.71 11.95 2.82
N ASP A 64 -4.49 12.81 1.83
CA ASP A 64 -5.50 13.64 1.19
C ASP A 64 -5.45 13.37 -0.31
N ALA A 65 -6.52 12.77 -0.82
CA ALA A 65 -6.62 12.41 -2.23
C ALA A 65 -6.56 13.64 -3.14
N PRO A 66 -5.98 13.51 -4.35
CA PRO A 66 -5.38 12.30 -4.87
C PRO A 66 -3.87 12.18 -4.59
N ASN A 67 -3.18 13.25 -4.20
CA ASN A 67 -1.73 13.35 -4.36
C ASN A 67 -0.96 13.75 -3.10
N ARG A 68 -1.64 14.04 -1.99
CA ARG A 68 -0.97 14.49 -0.78
C ARG A 68 -0.84 13.35 0.23
N LEU A 69 0.40 13.10 0.64
CA LEU A 69 0.74 12.17 1.71
C LEU A 69 1.66 12.90 2.70
N GLU A 70 1.31 12.86 3.98
CA GLU A 70 2.09 13.49 5.04
C GLU A 70 2.46 12.44 6.09
N LYS A 71 3.76 12.32 6.40
CA LYS A 71 4.29 11.51 7.49
C LYS A 71 4.81 12.44 8.57
N ARG A 72 4.16 12.44 9.73
CA ARG A 72 4.59 13.17 10.93
C ARG A 72 5.24 12.21 11.90
N THR A 73 6.55 12.21 11.96
CA THR A 73 7.29 11.47 12.98
C THR A 73 7.32 12.31 14.26
N ILE A 74 6.92 11.70 15.37
CA ILE A 74 6.91 12.33 16.69
C ILE A 74 8.17 11.92 17.45
N GLU A 75 8.46 10.64 17.49
CA GLU A 75 9.62 10.04 18.15
C GLU A 75 10.42 9.16 17.18
N PRO A 76 11.75 9.06 17.36
CA PRO A 76 12.61 9.66 18.42
C PRO A 76 12.95 11.12 18.15
N ARG A 77 12.70 11.62 16.94
CA ARG A 77 12.96 13.01 16.54
C ARG A 77 11.81 13.52 15.68
N ALA A 78 11.25 14.65 16.09
CA ALA A 78 10.16 15.28 15.35
C ALA A 78 10.61 15.68 13.94
N GLU A 79 9.90 15.15 12.95
CA GLU A 79 10.08 15.43 11.55
C GLU A 79 8.74 15.33 10.82
N THR A 80 8.48 16.24 9.91
CA THR A 80 7.34 16.14 8.98
C THR A 80 7.86 16.01 7.57
N LEU A 81 7.42 14.97 6.88
CA LEU A 81 7.64 14.75 5.45
C LEU A 81 6.30 14.88 4.76
N VAL A 82 6.20 15.80 3.79
CA VAL A 82 5.01 16.01 2.97
C VAL A 82 5.37 15.72 1.52
N VAL A 83 4.64 14.82 0.91
CA VAL A 83 4.61 14.62 -0.53
C VAL A 83 3.35 15.26 -1.07
N ASP A 84 3.47 16.18 -2.01
CA ASP A 84 2.35 16.83 -2.69
C ASP A 84 2.66 16.88 -4.19
N GLY A 85 1.97 16.04 -4.95
CA GLY A 85 2.29 15.80 -6.35
C GLY A 85 3.74 15.35 -6.54
N GLU A 86 4.54 16.13 -7.22
CA GLU A 86 5.97 15.86 -7.50
C GLU A 86 6.92 16.49 -6.49
N THR A 87 6.39 17.15 -5.47
CA THR A 87 7.19 17.89 -4.48
C THR A 87 7.25 17.13 -3.17
N VAL A 88 8.47 17.02 -2.62
CA VAL A 88 8.71 16.47 -1.28
C VAL A 88 9.26 17.57 -0.39
N THR A 89 8.59 17.86 0.71
CA THR A 89 9.04 18.82 1.73
C THR A 89 9.38 18.07 3.01
N VAL A 90 10.60 18.26 3.50
CA VAL A 90 11.06 17.71 4.78
C VAL A 90 11.25 18.88 5.76
N GLN A 91 10.54 18.83 6.88
CA GLN A 91 10.63 19.83 7.94
C GLN A 91 11.19 19.20 9.23
N ARG A 92 12.26 19.79 9.76
CA ARG A 92 12.87 19.44 11.05
C ARG A 92 13.01 20.69 11.92
N GLY A 93 12.15 20.83 12.90
CA GLY A 93 12.08 22.05 13.71
C GLY A 93 11.77 23.28 12.85
N ARG A 94 12.70 24.27 12.85
CA ARG A 94 12.54 25.49 12.05
C ARG A 94 13.13 25.40 10.65
N ARG A 95 13.79 24.28 10.29
CA ARG A 95 14.40 24.07 8.97
C ARG A 95 13.43 23.31 8.08
N SER A 96 13.23 23.82 6.88
CA SER A 96 12.44 23.18 5.84
C SER A 96 13.26 23.09 4.56
N HIS A 97 13.22 21.95 3.91
CA HIS A 97 13.85 21.69 2.62
C HIS A 97 12.80 21.10 1.69
N THR A 98 12.68 21.70 0.51
CA THR A 98 11.78 21.23 -0.54
C THR A 98 12.59 20.66 -1.68
N LEU A 99 12.23 19.49 -2.15
CA LEU A 99 12.87 18.73 -3.20
C LEU A 99 11.84 18.45 -4.29
N ASP A 100 12.29 18.48 -5.54
CA ASP A 100 11.54 17.93 -6.67
C ASP A 100 11.80 16.42 -6.75
N LEU A 101 10.75 15.60 -6.69
CA LEU A 101 10.85 14.14 -6.72
C LEU A 101 11.51 13.64 -8.01
N LYS A 102 11.38 14.37 -9.12
CA LYS A 102 12.04 14.05 -10.39
C LYS A 102 13.57 14.13 -10.32
N ALA A 103 14.10 15.00 -9.45
CA ALA A 103 15.53 15.10 -9.22
C ALA A 103 16.09 13.96 -8.34
N TYR A 104 15.19 13.17 -7.71
CA TYR A 104 15.52 12.07 -6.79
C TYR A 104 14.80 10.78 -7.17
N PRO A 105 15.10 10.19 -8.35
CA PRO A 105 14.39 9.03 -8.87
C PRO A 105 14.44 7.81 -7.95
N GLN A 106 15.43 7.73 -7.06
CA GLN A 106 15.52 6.67 -6.04
C GLN A 106 14.42 6.74 -4.98
N LEU A 107 13.74 7.88 -4.79
CA LEU A 107 12.62 8.03 -3.84
C LEU A 107 11.27 7.69 -4.48
N LEU A 108 11.19 7.76 -5.81
CA LEU A 108 9.95 7.59 -6.56
C LEU A 108 9.24 6.26 -6.26
N PRO A 109 9.93 5.09 -6.21
CA PRO A 109 9.27 3.81 -5.97
C PRO A 109 8.55 3.76 -4.61
N PHE A 110 9.18 4.33 -3.58
CA PHE A 110 8.62 4.36 -2.21
C PHE A 110 7.36 5.23 -2.15
N VAL A 111 7.44 6.43 -2.74
CA VAL A 111 6.32 7.38 -2.76
C VAL A 111 5.18 6.83 -3.60
N GLU A 112 5.46 6.37 -4.82
CA GLU A 112 4.44 5.89 -5.76
C GLU A 112 3.75 4.62 -5.27
N SER A 113 4.46 3.69 -4.64
CA SER A 113 3.84 2.46 -4.12
C SER A 113 2.74 2.76 -3.12
N ILE A 114 2.98 3.69 -2.19
CA ILE A 114 2.00 4.05 -1.16
C ILE A 114 0.90 4.93 -1.75
N ARG A 115 1.28 5.99 -2.51
CA ARG A 115 0.34 6.95 -3.08
C ARG A 115 -0.63 6.27 -4.05
N ALA A 116 -0.12 5.49 -5.00
CA ALA A 116 -0.95 4.81 -5.99
C ALA A 116 -1.85 3.73 -5.35
N THR A 117 -1.36 3.04 -4.32
CA THR A 117 -2.20 2.10 -3.56
C THR A 117 -3.35 2.83 -2.87
N LEU A 118 -3.07 3.93 -2.13
CA LEU A 118 -4.10 4.71 -1.44
C LEU A 118 -5.08 5.38 -2.41
N ALA A 119 -4.61 5.76 -3.59
CA ALA A 119 -5.46 6.32 -4.64
C ALA A 119 -6.26 5.27 -5.42
N GLY A 120 -6.01 3.96 -5.19
CA GLY A 120 -6.59 2.88 -5.97
C GLY A 120 -6.14 2.88 -7.45
N ASP A 121 -4.99 3.50 -7.75
CA ASP A 121 -4.45 3.61 -9.11
C ASP A 121 -3.58 2.40 -9.46
N ARG A 122 -4.27 1.29 -9.79
CA ARG A 122 -3.64 0.05 -10.24
C ARG A 122 -2.69 0.30 -11.43
N ALA A 123 -3.11 1.12 -12.39
CA ALA A 123 -2.32 1.39 -13.59
C ALA A 123 -1.00 2.12 -13.26
N ALA A 124 -0.98 3.00 -12.26
CA ALA A 124 0.25 3.63 -11.78
C ALA A 124 1.21 2.61 -11.16
N LEU A 125 0.69 1.67 -10.37
CA LEU A 125 1.50 0.59 -9.80
C LEU A 125 2.07 -0.32 -10.88
N GLU A 126 1.27 -0.74 -11.86
CA GLU A 126 1.68 -1.64 -12.96
C GLU A 126 2.74 -1.03 -13.89
N ARG A 127 2.90 0.30 -13.91
CA ARG A 127 4.00 0.95 -14.64
C ARG A 127 5.38 0.72 -14.02
N LEU A 128 5.44 0.51 -12.71
CA LEU A 128 6.69 0.41 -11.95
C LEU A 128 6.93 -1.00 -11.40
N PHE A 129 5.84 -1.74 -11.15
CA PHE A 129 5.90 -3.00 -10.42
C PHE A 129 5.08 -4.09 -11.09
N ARG A 130 5.54 -5.32 -10.96
CA ARG A 130 4.71 -6.52 -11.11
C ARG A 130 3.92 -6.68 -9.82
N LEU A 131 2.61 -6.82 -9.94
CA LEU A 131 1.68 -6.97 -8.84
C LEU A 131 1.39 -8.45 -8.60
N GLU A 132 1.49 -8.90 -7.36
CA GLU A 132 1.00 -10.20 -6.90
C GLU A 132 0.00 -9.95 -5.77
N PHE A 133 -1.26 -10.32 -6.00
CA PHE A 133 -2.33 -10.11 -5.03
C PHE A 133 -2.78 -11.44 -4.43
N THR A 134 -2.99 -11.46 -3.11
CA THR A 134 -3.52 -12.60 -2.39
C THR A 134 -4.55 -12.15 -1.34
N GLY A 135 -5.58 -12.99 -1.16
CA GLY A 135 -6.64 -12.72 -0.20
C GLY A 135 -7.95 -12.29 -0.85
N SER A 136 -8.73 -11.51 -0.15
CA SER A 136 -10.02 -10.96 -0.56
C SER A 136 -10.15 -9.53 -0.03
N GLU A 137 -11.23 -8.82 -0.39
CA GLU A 137 -11.51 -7.47 0.15
C GLU A 137 -11.40 -7.39 1.68
N VAL A 138 -11.83 -8.43 2.41
CA VAL A 138 -11.82 -8.43 3.87
C VAL A 138 -10.40 -8.43 4.46
N ARG A 139 -9.48 -9.13 3.82
CA ARG A 139 -8.06 -9.16 4.18
C ARG A 139 -7.24 -9.48 2.93
N TRP A 140 -6.32 -8.59 2.60
CA TRP A 140 -5.53 -8.70 1.40
C TRP A 140 -4.06 -8.38 1.63
N THR A 141 -3.25 -8.91 0.73
CA THR A 141 -1.82 -8.62 0.61
C THR A 141 -1.52 -8.32 -0.85
N LEU A 142 -0.80 -7.24 -1.08
CA LEU A 142 -0.29 -6.81 -2.37
C LEU A 142 1.23 -6.77 -2.31
N ASP A 143 1.86 -7.67 -3.06
CA ASP A 143 3.31 -7.70 -3.25
C ASP A 143 3.67 -6.97 -4.56
N LEU A 144 4.60 -6.03 -4.46
CA LEU A 144 5.08 -5.17 -5.55
C LEU A 144 6.53 -5.52 -5.82
N ARG A 145 6.84 -6.02 -7.03
CA ARG A 145 8.21 -6.31 -7.46
C ARG A 145 8.61 -5.37 -8.59
N PRO A 146 9.76 -4.68 -8.49
CA PRO A 146 10.26 -3.79 -9.54
C PRO A 146 10.26 -4.46 -10.91
N LEU A 147 9.83 -3.71 -11.95
CA LEU A 147 9.85 -4.20 -13.33
C LEU A 147 11.20 -4.03 -14.00
N ASP A 148 11.95 -3.02 -13.64
CA ASP A 148 13.24 -2.74 -14.26
C ASP A 148 14.42 -2.84 -13.28
N ALA A 149 15.62 -2.99 -13.85
CA ALA A 149 16.84 -3.22 -13.10
C ALA A 149 17.33 -1.97 -12.32
N GLU A 150 17.00 -0.76 -12.77
CA GLU A 150 17.38 0.47 -12.06
C GLU A 150 16.54 0.61 -10.80
N LEU A 151 15.24 0.34 -10.90
CA LEU A 151 14.33 0.32 -9.77
C LEU A 151 14.73 -0.76 -8.76
N ALA A 152 15.12 -1.95 -9.24
CA ALA A 152 15.58 -3.07 -8.43
C ALA A 152 16.87 -2.80 -7.65
N LYS A 153 17.67 -1.79 -8.02
CA LYS A 153 18.83 -1.35 -7.22
C LYS A 153 18.44 -0.64 -5.93
N THR A 154 17.23 -0.11 -5.87
CA THR A 154 16.72 0.68 -4.72
C THR A 154 15.73 -0.12 -3.88
N VAL A 155 14.86 -0.91 -4.54
CA VAL A 155 13.81 -1.69 -3.90
C VAL A 155 13.90 -3.12 -4.37
N ALA A 156 14.02 -4.08 -3.45
CA ALA A 156 13.91 -5.50 -3.77
C ALA A 156 12.44 -5.91 -3.93
N ASP A 157 11.60 -5.54 -2.99
CA ASP A 157 10.15 -5.68 -3.04
C ASP A 157 9.47 -4.78 -1.99
N ILE A 158 8.17 -4.54 -2.20
CA ILE A 158 7.30 -3.86 -1.24
C ILE A 158 6.09 -4.75 -1.01
N ARG A 159 5.75 -4.98 0.26
CA ARG A 159 4.54 -5.70 0.66
C ARG A 159 3.60 -4.76 1.38
N ILE A 160 2.37 -4.70 0.93
CA ILE A 160 1.30 -3.90 1.53
C ILE A 160 0.18 -4.85 1.95
N GLU A 161 -0.22 -4.76 3.22
CA GLU A 161 -1.33 -5.54 3.77
C GLU A 161 -2.45 -4.59 4.20
N GLY A 162 -3.68 -5.05 4.02
CA GLY A 162 -4.84 -4.25 4.38
C GLY A 162 -6.10 -5.07 4.62
N SER A 163 -7.14 -4.35 4.97
CA SER A 163 -8.49 -4.86 5.17
C SER A 163 -9.46 -3.83 4.61
N ARG A 164 -10.29 -4.23 3.66
CA ARG A 164 -11.18 -3.32 2.93
C ARG A 164 -10.38 -2.15 2.34
N ASP A 165 -10.74 -0.92 2.68
CA ASP A 165 -10.10 0.34 2.25
C ASP A 165 -9.04 0.86 3.23
N GLU A 166 -8.55 0.03 4.16
CA GLU A 166 -7.57 0.40 5.18
C GLU A 166 -6.27 -0.39 5.02
N LEU A 167 -5.16 0.32 4.95
CA LEU A 167 -3.83 -0.27 5.06
C LEU A 167 -3.54 -0.56 6.54
N SER A 168 -2.98 -1.74 6.81
CA SER A 168 -2.58 -2.16 8.16
C SER A 168 -1.07 -2.31 8.31
N ARG A 169 -0.36 -2.60 7.21
CA ARG A 169 1.08 -2.85 7.24
C ARG A 169 1.71 -2.52 5.90
N VAL A 170 2.91 -1.95 5.96
CA VAL A 170 3.78 -1.74 4.81
C VAL A 170 5.17 -2.24 5.17
N GLU A 171 5.70 -3.14 4.36
CA GLU A 171 7.07 -3.64 4.48
C GLU A 171 7.81 -3.31 3.18
N ILE A 172 8.99 -2.70 3.30
CA ILE A 172 9.87 -2.36 2.18
C ILE A 172 11.19 -3.08 2.42
N ARG A 173 11.64 -3.86 1.44
CA ARG A 173 12.95 -4.53 1.46
C ARG A 173 13.84 -3.92 0.40
N GLN A 174 15.09 -3.70 0.77
CA GLN A 174 16.13 -3.16 -0.12
C GLN A 174 17.14 -4.26 -0.47
N PRO A 175 17.84 -4.15 -1.62
CA PRO A 175 18.79 -5.16 -2.06
C PRO A 175 20.01 -5.33 -1.16
N ASP A 176 20.37 -4.30 -0.38
CA ASP A 176 21.48 -4.29 0.57
C ASP A 176 21.17 -5.01 1.90
N GLY A 177 19.92 -5.50 2.04
CA GLY A 177 19.43 -6.18 3.24
C GLY A 177 18.74 -5.27 4.24
N ASP A 178 18.71 -3.98 4.00
CA ASP A 178 17.93 -3.05 4.80
C ASP A 178 16.42 -3.28 4.60
N ARG A 179 15.65 -3.07 5.66
CA ARG A 179 14.20 -3.28 5.64
C ARG A 179 13.50 -2.29 6.55
N SER A 180 12.41 -1.72 6.07
CA SER A 180 11.46 -0.95 6.88
C SER A 180 10.15 -1.72 7.03
N LEU A 181 9.65 -1.77 8.25
CA LEU A 181 8.37 -2.36 8.59
C LEU A 181 7.52 -1.35 9.32
N MET A 182 6.45 -0.89 8.68
CA MET A 182 5.49 0.06 9.24
C MET A 182 4.17 -0.64 9.54
N THR A 183 3.72 -0.55 10.78
CA THR A 183 2.40 -1.01 11.21
C THR A 183 1.51 0.20 11.40
N LEU A 184 0.32 0.16 10.80
CA LEU A 184 -0.67 1.24 10.78
C LEU A 184 -1.85 0.88 11.66
N ARG A 185 -2.39 1.87 12.39
CA ARG A 185 -3.57 1.70 13.22
C ARG A 185 -4.50 2.90 13.01
N ALA A 186 -5.74 2.62 12.65
CA ALA A 186 -6.77 3.65 12.63
C ALA A 186 -6.86 4.31 14.02
N HIS A 187 -7.03 5.61 14.06
CA HIS A 187 -7.38 6.29 15.30
C HIS A 187 -8.74 5.74 15.76
N SER A 188 -8.76 5.08 16.93
CA SER A 188 -10.03 4.72 17.56
C SER A 188 -10.73 6.04 17.85
N GLY A 189 -11.74 6.39 17.03
CA GLY A 189 -12.49 7.61 17.23
C GLY A 189 -13.09 7.65 18.64
N ARG A 190 -12.82 8.75 19.32
CA ARG A 190 -13.59 9.15 20.50
C ARG A 190 -14.91 9.75 20.07
#